data_8b70130c43e71dce63668b36d251e06e
#
_entry.id   8b70130c43e71dce63668b36d251e06e
#
_cell.length_a   1.000
_cell.length_b   1.000
_cell.length_c   1.000
_cell.angle_alpha   90.00
_cell.angle_beta   90.00
_cell.angle_gamma   90.00
#
_symmetry.space_group_name_H-M   'P 1'
#
loop_
_entity.id
_entity.type
_entity.pdbx_description
1 polymer ?
#
loop_
_entity_poly.entity_id
_entity_poly.type
_entity_poly.pdbx_seq_one_letter_code
_entity_poly.pdbx_strand_id
1 'polypeptide(L)'
;MSQANVEIVRRSVEAFGGDDEEAFLQTLDPDLVWYPIEDGHTPARGIDGAKGIRQRWLDTWEGHSIAVEDLRGAGENVVGALQLNGRGKGSGVEVNLRVYPHWKVRDGRVFYSFEYPDRASALVAAGLRE
;
A
#
# COMPACT_ATOMS: atom_id res chain seq x y z
N MET A 1 19.33 -4.83 -0.53
CA MET A 1 19.08 -5.67 0.65
C MET A 1 17.62 -5.59 1.05
N SER A 2 17.03 -6.73 1.38
CA SER A 2 15.59 -6.79 1.68
C SER A 2 15.18 -5.96 2.88
N GLN A 3 16.04 -5.85 3.90
CA GLN A 3 15.72 -5.05 5.09
C GLN A 3 15.54 -3.56 4.76
N ALA A 4 16.38 -3.03 3.89
CA ALA A 4 16.26 -1.64 3.47
C ALA A 4 14.95 -1.42 2.70
N ASN A 5 14.58 -2.38 1.84
CA ASN A 5 13.36 -2.29 1.07
C ASN A 5 12.11 -2.42 1.95
N VAL A 6 12.16 -3.29 2.97
CA VAL A 6 11.09 -3.39 3.96
C VAL A 6 10.86 -2.05 4.66
N GLU A 7 11.95 -1.35 5.03
CA GLU A 7 11.82 -0.06 5.69
C GLU A 7 11.25 1.03 4.77
N ILE A 8 11.56 0.99 3.47
CA ILE A 8 10.96 1.91 2.50
C ILE A 8 9.44 1.68 2.45
N VAL A 9 9.00 0.42 2.37
CA VAL A 9 7.58 0.09 2.34
C VAL A 9 6.89 0.53 3.63
N ARG A 10 7.50 0.27 4.80
CA ARG A 10 6.93 0.69 6.09
C ARG A 10 6.72 2.20 6.11
N ARG A 11 7.74 2.94 5.71
CA ARG A 11 7.69 4.41 5.66
C ARG A 11 6.59 4.89 4.70
N SER A 12 6.47 4.22 3.54
CA SER A 12 5.45 4.55 2.55
C SER A 12 4.04 4.38 3.11
N VAL A 13 3.78 3.25 3.76
CA VAL A 13 2.46 2.96 4.32
C VAL A 13 2.12 3.93 5.46
N GLU A 14 3.09 4.19 6.34
CA GLU A 14 2.87 5.11 7.45
C GLU A 14 2.59 6.53 6.96
N ALA A 15 3.31 6.98 5.93
CA ALA A 15 3.10 8.30 5.35
C ALA A 15 1.76 8.39 4.61
N PHE A 16 1.33 7.31 3.95
CA PHE A 16 0.02 7.28 3.29
C PHE A 16 -1.11 7.52 4.29
N GLY A 17 -1.04 6.91 5.44
CA GLY A 17 -2.06 7.06 6.48
C GLY A 17 -1.92 8.33 7.31
N GLY A 18 -0.83 9.07 7.14
CA GLY A 18 -0.53 10.27 7.90
C GLY A 18 -0.94 11.55 7.20
N ASP A 19 -0.50 12.69 7.73
CA ASP A 19 -0.85 14.00 7.22
C ASP A 19 0.16 14.56 6.22
N ASP A 20 1.24 13.83 5.94
CA ASP A 20 2.34 14.32 5.12
C ASP A 20 2.35 13.64 3.76
N GLU A 21 1.60 14.22 2.82
CA GLU A 21 1.54 13.71 1.45
C GLU A 21 2.91 13.71 0.78
N GLU A 22 3.70 14.74 1.02
CA GLU A 22 5.03 14.83 0.40
C GLU A 22 5.93 13.68 0.84
N ALA A 23 5.91 13.34 2.13
CA ALA A 23 6.68 12.21 2.63
C ALA A 23 6.26 10.90 1.97
N PHE A 24 4.95 10.72 1.74
CA PHE A 24 4.45 9.56 1.02
C PHE A 24 4.98 9.52 -0.42
N LEU A 25 4.87 10.63 -1.13
CA LEU A 25 5.27 10.69 -2.54
C LEU A 25 6.77 10.48 -2.72
N GLN A 26 7.58 10.86 -1.75
CA GLN A 26 9.04 10.67 -1.80
C GLN A 26 9.44 9.20 -1.77
N THR A 27 8.56 8.31 -1.31
CA THR A 27 8.84 6.87 -1.29
C THR A 27 8.50 6.19 -2.62
N LEU A 28 7.95 6.92 -3.58
CA LEU A 28 7.41 6.36 -4.81
C LEU A 28 8.27 6.70 -6.01
N ASP A 29 8.38 5.73 -6.93
CA ASP A 29 9.03 5.92 -8.21
C ASP A 29 8.09 6.67 -9.16
N PRO A 30 8.60 7.60 -10.01
CA PRO A 30 7.76 8.26 -11.01
C PRO A 30 7.07 7.31 -11.97
N ASP A 31 7.62 6.10 -12.15
CA ASP A 31 7.05 5.09 -13.05
C ASP A 31 6.20 4.06 -12.29
N LEU A 32 5.79 4.36 -11.08
CA LEU A 32 4.95 3.49 -10.26
C LEU A 32 3.71 3.02 -11.02
N VAL A 33 3.36 1.73 -10.84
CA VAL A 33 2.05 1.21 -11.20
C VAL A 33 1.47 0.55 -9.96
N TRP A 34 0.30 0.99 -9.55
CA TRP A 34 -0.35 0.53 -8.32
C TRP A 34 -1.75 0.01 -8.66
N TYR A 35 -2.04 -1.23 -8.24
CA TYR A 35 -3.31 -1.91 -8.46
C TYR A 35 -4.05 -2.02 -7.14
N PRO A 36 -4.88 -1.03 -6.77
CA PRO A 36 -5.58 -1.03 -5.49
C PRO A 36 -6.78 -1.97 -5.51
N ILE A 37 -6.99 -2.70 -4.41
CA ILE A 37 -8.08 -3.67 -4.33
C ILE A 37 -9.45 -3.00 -4.34
N GLU A 38 -9.57 -1.83 -3.74
CA GLU A 38 -10.82 -1.10 -3.64
C GLU A 38 -11.38 -0.68 -4.99
N ASP A 39 -10.53 -0.60 -5.98
CA ASP A 39 -10.89 -0.11 -7.32
C ASP A 39 -10.87 -1.25 -8.34
N GLY A 40 -11.10 -2.48 -7.89
CA GLY A 40 -11.11 -3.65 -8.76
C GLY A 40 -9.78 -3.86 -9.47
N HIS A 41 -8.68 -3.45 -8.83
CA HIS A 41 -7.33 -3.52 -9.37
C HIS A 41 -7.13 -2.69 -10.64
N THR A 42 -7.91 -1.64 -10.81
CA THR A 42 -7.68 -0.66 -11.89
C THR A 42 -6.35 0.04 -11.63
N PRO A 43 -5.39 -0.02 -12.57
CA PRO A 43 -4.06 0.53 -12.30
C PRO A 43 -4.05 2.05 -12.20
N ALA A 44 -3.36 2.54 -11.18
CA ALA A 44 -3.01 3.95 -11.03
C ALA A 44 -1.53 4.10 -11.36
N ARG A 45 -1.18 5.10 -12.14
CA ARG A 45 0.18 5.24 -12.66
C ARG A 45 0.83 6.53 -12.20
N GLY A 46 2.09 6.39 -11.78
CA GLY A 46 2.94 7.52 -11.43
C GLY A 46 2.50 8.26 -10.18
N ILE A 47 3.11 9.40 -9.97
CA ILE A 47 2.85 10.23 -8.78
C ILE A 47 1.42 10.75 -8.78
N ASP A 48 0.90 11.17 -9.92
CA ASP A 48 -0.48 11.67 -10.01
C ASP A 48 -1.48 10.57 -9.70
N GLY A 49 -1.22 9.34 -10.15
CA GLY A 49 -2.07 8.19 -9.82
C GLY A 49 -2.09 7.92 -8.33
N ALA A 50 -0.93 7.97 -7.69
CA ALA A 50 -0.81 7.75 -6.24
C ALA A 50 -1.52 8.85 -5.46
N LYS A 51 -1.41 10.11 -5.89
CA LYS A 51 -2.14 11.21 -5.27
C LYS A 51 -3.65 10.98 -5.35
N GLY A 52 -4.13 10.51 -6.49
CA GLY A 52 -5.55 10.22 -6.69
C GLY A 52 -6.05 9.15 -5.74
N ILE A 53 -5.30 8.07 -5.54
CA ILE A 53 -5.68 7.02 -4.60
C ILE A 53 -5.74 7.58 -3.19
N ARG A 54 -4.73 8.33 -2.77
CA ARG A 54 -4.70 8.89 -1.41
C ARG A 54 -5.87 9.87 -1.21
N GLN A 55 -6.16 10.70 -2.22
CA GLN A 55 -7.25 11.66 -2.11
C GLN A 55 -8.60 10.95 -1.98
N ARG A 56 -8.82 9.88 -2.73
CA ARG A 56 -10.06 9.08 -2.59
C ARG A 56 -10.16 8.46 -1.21
N TRP A 57 -9.05 7.99 -0.66
CA TRP A 57 -9.01 7.46 0.71
C TRP A 57 -9.47 8.52 1.71
N LEU A 58 -8.90 9.72 1.61
CA LEU A 58 -9.24 10.83 2.50
C LEU A 58 -10.68 11.30 2.32
N ASP A 59 -11.19 11.27 1.09
CA ASP A 59 -12.54 11.71 0.78
C ASP A 59 -13.60 10.68 1.22
N THR A 60 -13.24 9.41 1.25
CA THR A 60 -14.18 8.32 1.55
C THR A 60 -14.30 8.04 3.03
N TRP A 61 -13.20 8.14 3.76
CA TRP A 61 -13.12 7.68 5.15
C TRP A 61 -12.79 8.79 6.11
N GLU A 62 -13.43 8.73 7.28
CA GLU A 62 -13.06 9.54 8.44
C GLU A 62 -12.63 8.62 9.56
N GLY A 63 -11.82 9.10 10.49
CA GLY A 63 -11.31 8.29 11.58
C GLY A 63 -10.55 7.06 11.10
N HIS A 64 -9.90 7.17 9.95
CA HIS A 64 -9.20 6.05 9.35
C HIS A 64 -7.86 5.77 10.02
N SER A 65 -7.45 4.51 9.95
CA SER A 65 -6.12 4.10 10.39
C SER A 65 -5.64 2.93 9.52
N ILE A 66 -4.33 2.82 9.41
CA ILE A 66 -3.68 1.70 8.71
C ILE A 66 -2.62 1.15 9.64
N ALA A 67 -2.75 -0.11 10.02
CA ALA A 67 -1.76 -0.79 10.83
C ALA A 67 -0.98 -1.77 9.97
N VAL A 68 0.34 -1.68 10.05
CA VAL A 68 1.23 -2.66 9.42
C VAL A 68 1.36 -3.83 10.39
N GLU A 69 0.78 -4.97 10.03
CA GLU A 69 0.82 -6.15 10.90
C GLU A 69 2.05 -7.01 10.62
N ASP A 70 2.50 -7.03 9.38
CA ASP A 70 3.63 -7.85 8.97
C ASP A 70 4.23 -7.32 7.68
N LEU A 71 5.55 -7.39 7.55
CA LEU A 71 6.26 -7.11 6.31
C LEU A 71 7.37 -8.14 6.15
N ARG A 72 7.47 -8.69 4.96
CA ARG A 72 8.47 -9.70 4.63
C ARG A 72 9.09 -9.38 3.29
N GLY A 73 10.43 -9.31 3.25
CA GLY A 73 11.14 -8.91 2.05
C GLY A 73 12.10 -9.96 1.55
N ALA A 74 12.26 -10.00 0.22
CA ALA A 74 13.26 -10.81 -0.47
C ALA A 74 13.65 -10.08 -1.75
N GLY A 75 14.86 -9.53 -1.79
CA GLY A 75 15.32 -8.73 -2.91
C GLY A 75 14.46 -7.50 -3.11
N GLU A 76 13.95 -7.30 -4.31
CA GLU A 76 13.06 -6.19 -4.63
C GLU A 76 11.64 -6.39 -4.11
N ASN A 77 11.27 -7.61 -3.74
CA ASN A 77 9.90 -7.95 -3.38
C ASN A 77 9.65 -7.78 -1.89
N VAL A 78 8.53 -7.16 -1.55
CA VAL A 78 8.06 -7.06 -0.18
C VAL A 78 6.58 -7.47 -0.18
N VAL A 79 6.21 -8.33 0.75
CA VAL A 79 4.81 -8.74 0.95
C VAL A 79 4.43 -8.39 2.38
N GLY A 80 3.23 -7.90 2.57
CA GLY A 80 2.80 -7.53 3.91
C GLY A 80 1.36 -7.86 4.19
N ALA A 81 0.97 -7.53 5.41
CA ALA A 81 -0.40 -7.58 5.86
C ALA A 81 -0.73 -6.23 6.49
N LEU A 82 -1.77 -5.59 5.97
CA LEU A 82 -2.24 -4.30 6.47
C LEU A 82 -3.66 -4.44 6.97
N GLN A 83 -3.93 -3.83 8.13
CA GLN A 83 -5.28 -3.71 8.65
C GLN A 83 -5.74 -2.27 8.39
N LEU A 84 -6.76 -2.13 7.57
CA LEU A 84 -7.35 -0.84 7.23
C LEU A 84 -8.64 -0.68 8.01
N ASN A 85 -8.80 0.43 8.71
CA ASN A 85 -10.01 0.73 9.45
C ASN A 85 -10.48 2.13 9.06
N GLY A 86 -11.78 2.30 8.93
CA GLY A 86 -12.33 3.59 8.61
C GLY A 86 -13.83 3.63 8.81
N ARG A 87 -14.37 4.83 8.81
CA ARG A 87 -15.80 5.06 8.84
C ARG A 87 -16.16 5.85 7.60
N GLY A 88 -17.16 5.38 6.85
CA GLY A 88 -17.60 6.08 5.66
C GLY A 88 -18.12 7.46 6.00
N LYS A 89 -17.65 8.48 5.29
CA LYS A 89 -18.19 9.83 5.43
C LYS A 89 -19.64 9.84 4.97
N GLY A 90 -20.49 10.43 5.76
CA GLY A 90 -21.92 10.51 5.46
C GLY A 90 -22.73 9.28 5.85
N SER A 91 -22.22 8.08 5.65
CA SER A 91 -22.93 6.85 6.02
C SER A 91 -22.70 6.46 7.48
N GLY A 92 -21.55 6.78 8.03
CA GLY A 92 -21.16 6.36 9.37
C GLY A 92 -20.85 4.87 9.51
N VAL A 93 -20.82 4.13 8.41
CA VAL A 93 -20.58 2.68 8.44
C VAL A 93 -19.09 2.42 8.70
N GLU A 94 -18.81 1.60 9.70
CA GLU A 94 -17.44 1.19 9.98
C GLU A 94 -17.02 0.06 9.05
N VAL A 95 -15.79 0.17 8.53
CA VAL A 95 -15.20 -0.86 7.68
C VAL A 95 -13.85 -1.23 8.24
N ASN A 96 -13.64 -2.54 8.38
CA ASN A 96 -12.36 -3.11 8.81
C ASN A 96 -11.96 -4.09 7.73
N LEU A 97 -10.83 -3.84 7.08
CA LEU A 97 -10.40 -4.63 5.93
C LEU A 97 -8.93 -4.99 6.10
N ARG A 98 -8.63 -6.26 5.89
CA ARG A 98 -7.24 -6.71 5.84
C ARG A 98 -6.86 -6.97 4.40
N VAL A 99 -5.75 -6.36 3.96
CA VAL A 99 -5.22 -6.55 2.62
C VAL A 99 -3.78 -7.04 2.70
N TYR A 100 -3.34 -7.72 1.66
CA TYR A 100 -2.01 -8.32 1.59
C TYR A 100 -1.31 -7.85 0.33
N PRO A 101 -0.68 -6.65 0.39
CA PRO A 101 -0.01 -6.10 -0.79
C PRO A 101 1.29 -6.83 -1.10
N HIS A 102 1.60 -6.86 -2.40
CA HIS A 102 2.91 -7.18 -2.90
C HIS A 102 3.49 -5.89 -3.49
N TRP A 103 4.60 -5.44 -2.94
CA TRP A 103 5.31 -4.26 -3.45
C TRP A 103 6.62 -4.70 -4.09
N LYS A 104 7.08 -3.89 -5.04
CA LYS A 104 8.46 -3.99 -5.55
C LYS A 104 9.16 -2.67 -5.34
N VAL A 105 10.38 -2.75 -4.84
CA VAL A 105 11.19 -1.58 -4.48
C VAL A 105 12.51 -1.64 -5.25
N ARG A 106 12.89 -0.50 -5.84
CA ARG A 106 14.14 -0.38 -6.55
C ARG A 106 14.71 1.02 -6.30
N ASP A 107 16.00 1.08 -6.01
CA ASP A 107 16.69 2.34 -5.76
C ASP A 107 16.02 3.20 -4.69
N GLY A 108 15.51 2.54 -3.64
CA GLY A 108 14.89 3.21 -2.51
C GLY A 108 13.48 3.73 -2.78
N ARG A 109 12.81 3.28 -3.85
CA ARG A 109 11.48 3.73 -4.21
C ARG A 109 10.59 2.58 -4.62
N VAL A 110 9.32 2.68 -4.24
CA VAL A 110 8.31 1.70 -4.64
C VAL A 110 7.91 1.97 -6.09
N PHE A 111 8.05 0.97 -6.96
CA PHE A 111 7.67 1.14 -8.36
C PHE A 111 6.51 0.23 -8.78
N TYR A 112 6.03 -0.63 -7.89
CA TYR A 112 4.94 -1.55 -8.18
C TYR A 112 4.22 -1.90 -6.89
N SER A 113 2.90 -2.00 -6.95
CA SER A 113 2.11 -2.52 -5.84
C SER A 113 0.83 -3.17 -6.38
N PHE A 114 0.53 -4.37 -5.89
CA PHE A 114 -0.71 -5.07 -6.18
C PHE A 114 -1.28 -5.57 -4.86
N GLU A 115 -2.54 -5.23 -4.58
CA GLU A 115 -3.17 -5.57 -3.30
C GLU A 115 -4.00 -6.83 -3.45
N TYR A 116 -3.66 -7.85 -2.66
CA TYR A 116 -4.31 -9.15 -2.68
C TYR A 116 -5.27 -9.29 -1.48
N PRO A 117 -6.34 -10.10 -1.64
CA PRO A 117 -7.26 -10.35 -0.54
C PRO A 117 -6.75 -11.38 0.47
N ASP A 118 -5.71 -12.13 0.13
CA ASP A 118 -5.16 -13.15 1.01
C ASP A 118 -3.64 -13.24 0.88
N ARG A 119 -3.01 -13.75 1.95
CA ARG A 119 -1.56 -13.83 2.04
C ARG A 119 -0.97 -14.80 1.02
N ALA A 120 -1.62 -15.94 0.80
CA ALA A 120 -1.08 -16.97 -0.09
C ALA A 120 -0.94 -16.44 -1.52
N SER A 121 -1.93 -15.70 -2.01
CA SER A 121 -1.87 -15.10 -3.35
C SER A 121 -0.72 -14.11 -3.48
N ALA A 122 -0.53 -13.27 -2.46
CA ALA A 122 0.57 -12.29 -2.46
C ALA A 122 1.93 -12.97 -2.46
N LEU A 123 2.10 -14.02 -1.65
CA LEU A 123 3.36 -14.75 -1.57
C LEU A 123 3.69 -15.44 -2.90
N VAL A 124 2.71 -16.10 -3.51
CA VAL A 124 2.90 -16.73 -4.81
C VAL A 124 3.33 -15.72 -5.86
N ALA A 125 2.65 -14.57 -5.91
CA ALA A 125 2.97 -13.52 -6.89
C ALA A 125 4.39 -12.99 -6.70
N ALA A 126 4.87 -12.92 -5.47
CA ALA A 126 6.21 -12.44 -5.15
C ALA A 126 7.30 -13.53 -5.28
N GLY A 127 6.91 -14.77 -5.53
CA GLY A 127 7.85 -15.89 -5.57
C GLY A 127 8.38 -16.29 -4.19
N LEU A 128 7.62 -15.97 -3.14
CA LEU A 128 8.01 -16.28 -1.76
C LEU A 128 7.22 -17.46 -1.22
N ARG A 129 7.76 -18.07 -0.18
CA ARG A 129 7.08 -19.16 0.55
C ARG A 129 6.67 -18.68 1.92
N GLU A 130 5.65 -19.31 2.44
CA GLU A 130 5.20 -19.06 3.79
C GLU A 130 6.24 -19.44 4.83
#